data_e05fc942fc6a9ab0a5d3dea1ee307708
#
_entry.id   e05fc942fc6a9ab0a5d3dea1ee307708
#
_cell.length_a   1.000
_cell.length_b   1.000
_cell.length_c   1.000
_cell.angle_alpha   90.00
_cell.angle_beta   90.00
_cell.angle_gamma   90.00
#
_symmetry.space_group_name_H-M   'P 1'
#
loop_
_entity.id
_entity.type
_entity.pdbx_description
1 polymer ?
#
loop_
_entity_poly.entity_id
_entity_poly.type
_entity_poly.pdbx_seq_one_letter_code
_entity_poly.pdbx_strand_id
1 'polypeptide(L)'
;DLTHIIRQKELPQGSIGYKAGNFAANHFAGIKSALRPVLGLANLGHSVLGTKAMSCITKGMHNVLGIPLWTPAMPKAYSIKSSQLTIDNDTLRNKNADKDSLANGQLKVVYFPSCINQTMGLPKKSPVEQALASKMIALLQKGGYEVIFPENMEKLCCGTIWESKGMLDIADRKSAELEAALWKASEQGRYPVLCDQSPCLHRMRETIHKMKLYEPAEFIYTFLRNRLVFTPTDRPVAVHITCSMRKMGLADTITALARLCSSKVIIPEEVGCCGFAGDRGFTYPELNAYALRKLRPQIEAAGVSIGYSNSRTCEIGLTTNSGIPYVSIVYLVDECTQPATVKLNN
;
A
#
# COMPACT_ATOMS: atom_id res chain seq x y z
N ASP A 1 -21.74 9.48 -1.01
CA ASP A 1 -21.75 8.57 -2.15
C ASP A 1 -22.95 7.62 -2.04
N LEU A 2 -23.80 7.59 -3.10
CA LEU A 2 -25.05 6.81 -3.15
C LEU A 2 -24.81 5.32 -2.80
N THR A 3 -23.69 4.76 -3.25
CA THR A 3 -23.35 3.37 -2.98
C THR A 3 -23.17 3.08 -1.49
N HIS A 4 -22.61 4.00 -0.73
CA HIS A 4 -22.45 3.85 0.73
C HIS A 4 -23.80 3.94 1.44
N ILE A 5 -24.68 4.85 1.01
CA ILE A 5 -26.04 4.98 1.56
C ILE A 5 -26.86 3.71 1.32
N ILE A 6 -26.80 3.14 0.12
CA ILE A 6 -27.50 1.89 -0.22
C ILE A 6 -26.98 0.75 0.68
N ARG A 7 -25.68 0.58 0.79
CA ARG A 7 -25.07 -0.48 1.63
C ARG A 7 -25.40 -0.33 3.11
N GLN A 8 -25.46 0.91 3.61
CA GLN A 8 -25.85 1.18 5.00
C GLN A 8 -27.30 0.75 5.26
N LYS A 9 -28.20 0.93 4.28
CA LYS A 9 -29.60 0.46 4.37
C LYS A 9 -29.71 -1.06 4.29
N GLU A 10 -28.86 -1.71 3.48
CA GLU A 10 -28.84 -3.17 3.33
C GLU A 10 -28.27 -3.89 4.57
N LEU A 11 -27.49 -3.18 5.41
CA LEU A 11 -26.82 -3.77 6.58
C LEU A 11 -27.22 -2.99 7.87
N PRO A 12 -28.48 -3.11 8.33
CA PRO A 12 -28.92 -2.39 9.51
C PRO A 12 -28.16 -2.82 10.78
N GLN A 13 -28.02 -1.88 11.70
CA GLN A 13 -27.48 -2.14 13.02
C GLN A 13 -28.29 -3.26 13.70
N GLY A 14 -27.62 -4.27 14.24
CA GLY A 14 -28.29 -5.43 14.81
C GLY A 14 -28.37 -6.66 13.90
N SER A 15 -28.17 -6.53 12.59
CA SER A 15 -28.04 -7.68 11.70
C SER A 15 -26.81 -8.55 12.06
N ILE A 16 -26.83 -9.82 11.69
CA ILE A 16 -25.69 -10.74 11.92
C ILE A 16 -24.43 -10.20 11.24
N GLY A 17 -24.55 -9.68 10.01
CA GLY A 17 -23.42 -9.10 9.29
C GLY A 17 -22.81 -7.89 10.01
N TYR A 18 -23.66 -6.99 10.55
CA TYR A 18 -23.20 -5.86 11.33
C TYR A 18 -22.50 -6.28 12.63
N LYS A 19 -23.09 -7.24 13.39
CA LYS A 19 -22.49 -7.80 14.60
C LYS A 19 -21.14 -8.45 14.31
N ALA A 20 -21.02 -9.20 13.23
CA ALA A 20 -19.75 -9.79 12.78
C ALA A 20 -18.71 -8.72 12.42
N GLY A 21 -19.12 -7.66 11.73
CA GLY A 21 -18.26 -6.51 11.41
C GLY A 21 -17.77 -5.77 12.65
N ASN A 22 -18.64 -5.56 13.64
CA ASN A 22 -18.29 -4.94 14.91
C ASN A 22 -17.36 -5.83 15.76
N PHE A 23 -17.63 -7.14 15.81
CA PHE A 23 -16.70 -8.10 16.43
C PHE A 23 -15.31 -8.04 15.78
N ALA A 24 -15.27 -8.03 14.44
CA ALA A 24 -14.02 -7.92 13.69
C ALA A 24 -13.25 -6.62 13.99
N ALA A 25 -13.95 -5.50 14.18
CA ALA A 25 -13.33 -4.23 14.54
C ALA A 25 -12.71 -4.27 15.94
N ASN A 26 -13.40 -4.87 16.90
CA ASN A 26 -12.93 -4.98 18.29
C ASN A 26 -11.75 -5.96 18.44
N HIS A 27 -11.68 -6.99 17.59
CA HIS A 27 -10.65 -8.03 17.61
C HIS A 27 -9.69 -7.95 16.41
N PHE A 28 -9.48 -6.75 15.87
CA PHE A 28 -8.82 -6.56 14.59
C PHE A 28 -7.39 -7.11 14.52
N ALA A 29 -6.59 -6.93 15.56
CA ALA A 29 -5.24 -7.50 15.65
C ALA A 29 -5.25 -9.04 15.58
N GLY A 30 -6.18 -9.67 16.32
CA GLY A 30 -6.35 -11.13 16.30
C GLY A 30 -6.73 -11.65 14.92
N ILE A 31 -7.66 -10.97 14.24
CA ILE A 31 -8.08 -11.33 12.87
C ILE A 31 -6.93 -11.20 11.87
N LYS A 32 -6.16 -10.12 11.92
CA LYS A 32 -4.95 -9.99 11.09
C LYS A 32 -3.94 -11.10 11.36
N SER A 33 -3.77 -11.48 12.62
CA SER A 33 -2.87 -12.58 12.99
C SER A 33 -3.37 -13.92 12.48
N ALA A 34 -4.68 -14.18 12.53
CA ALA A 34 -5.30 -15.38 12.00
C ALA A 34 -5.27 -15.45 10.46
N LEU A 35 -5.24 -14.31 9.76
CA LEU A 35 -5.13 -14.27 8.30
C LEU A 35 -3.75 -14.75 7.80
N ARG A 36 -2.69 -14.53 8.56
CA ARG A 36 -1.32 -14.91 8.16
C ARG A 36 -1.16 -16.42 7.92
N PRO A 37 -1.55 -17.33 8.83
CA PRO A 37 -1.49 -18.77 8.55
C PRO A 37 -2.35 -19.17 7.34
N VAL A 38 -3.51 -18.55 7.13
CA VAL A 38 -4.35 -18.80 5.94
C VAL A 38 -3.60 -18.46 4.65
N LEU A 39 -2.96 -17.30 4.58
CA LEU A 39 -2.11 -16.93 3.45
C LEU A 39 -0.89 -17.85 3.30
N GLY A 40 -0.32 -18.31 4.41
CA GLY A 40 0.76 -19.32 4.41
C GLY A 40 0.33 -20.65 3.82
N LEU A 41 -0.82 -21.18 4.25
CA LEU A 41 -1.41 -22.42 3.71
C LEU A 41 -1.77 -22.29 2.23
N ALA A 42 -2.36 -21.16 1.81
CA ALA A 42 -2.65 -20.91 0.41
C ALA A 42 -1.37 -20.90 -0.46
N ASN A 43 -0.29 -20.30 0.05
CA ASN A 43 1.00 -20.30 -0.64
C ASN A 43 1.65 -21.70 -0.68
N LEU A 44 1.55 -22.49 0.39
CA LEU A 44 2.01 -23.89 0.43
C LEU A 44 1.21 -24.73 -0.56
N GLY A 45 -0.12 -24.63 -0.53
CA GLY A 45 -1.01 -25.30 -1.48
C GLY A 45 -0.65 -24.98 -2.94
N HIS A 46 -0.40 -23.69 -3.23
CA HIS A 46 0.08 -23.28 -4.56
C HIS A 46 1.45 -23.91 -4.91
N SER A 47 2.34 -24.08 -3.94
CA SER A 47 3.65 -24.67 -4.18
C SER A 47 3.58 -26.16 -4.49
N VAL A 48 2.64 -26.88 -3.86
CA VAL A 48 2.46 -28.33 -4.02
C VAL A 48 1.56 -28.68 -5.22
N LEU A 49 0.40 -28.00 -5.34
CA LEU A 49 -0.64 -28.34 -6.32
C LEU A 49 -0.47 -27.58 -7.64
N GLY A 50 0.25 -26.47 -7.63
CA GLY A 50 0.41 -25.58 -8.79
C GLY A 50 -0.82 -24.68 -9.05
N THR A 51 -0.68 -23.79 -10.03
CA THR A 51 -1.66 -22.72 -10.30
C THR A 51 -3.01 -23.25 -10.77
N LYS A 52 -3.02 -24.25 -11.68
CA LYS A 52 -4.27 -24.78 -12.26
C LYS A 52 -5.15 -25.48 -11.22
N ALA A 53 -4.56 -26.36 -10.40
CA ALA A 53 -5.29 -27.08 -9.35
C ALA A 53 -5.80 -26.12 -8.27
N MET A 54 -4.97 -25.17 -7.79
CA MET A 54 -5.40 -24.15 -6.83
C MET A 54 -6.57 -23.30 -7.35
N SER A 55 -6.52 -22.88 -8.62
CA SER A 55 -7.63 -22.13 -9.22
C SER A 55 -8.92 -22.96 -9.31
N CYS A 56 -8.83 -24.25 -9.64
CA CYS A 56 -9.99 -25.14 -9.71
C CYS A 56 -10.62 -25.35 -8.33
N ILE A 57 -9.80 -25.68 -7.31
CA ILE A 57 -10.24 -25.89 -5.94
C ILE A 57 -10.92 -24.64 -5.38
N THR A 58 -10.28 -23.48 -5.52
CA THR A 58 -10.83 -22.23 -4.96
C THR A 58 -12.08 -21.76 -5.69
N LYS A 59 -12.23 -22.04 -7.00
CA LYS A 59 -13.50 -21.82 -7.71
C LYS A 59 -14.62 -22.72 -7.18
N GLY A 60 -14.36 -23.99 -6.94
CA GLY A 60 -15.32 -24.91 -6.32
C GLY A 60 -15.75 -24.42 -4.94
N MET A 61 -14.78 -24.04 -4.09
CA MET A 61 -15.06 -23.50 -2.75
C MET A 61 -15.80 -22.15 -2.81
N HIS A 62 -15.49 -21.29 -3.77
CA HIS A 62 -16.20 -20.03 -3.99
C HIS A 62 -17.67 -20.27 -4.31
N ASN A 63 -17.97 -21.17 -5.23
CA ASN A 63 -19.33 -21.49 -5.67
C ASN A 63 -20.19 -22.09 -4.54
N VAL A 64 -19.60 -22.85 -3.62
CA VAL A 64 -20.32 -23.53 -2.53
C VAL A 64 -20.36 -22.68 -1.26
N LEU A 65 -19.28 -22.01 -0.90
CA LEU A 65 -19.09 -21.31 0.39
C LEU A 65 -19.00 -19.80 0.27
N GLY A 66 -18.96 -19.24 -0.96
CA GLY A 66 -18.80 -17.79 -1.17
C GLY A 66 -17.46 -17.22 -0.73
N ILE A 67 -16.45 -18.07 -0.51
CA ILE A 67 -15.13 -17.59 -0.07
C ILE A 67 -14.40 -16.83 -1.19
N PRO A 68 -13.48 -15.92 -0.87
CA PRO A 68 -12.69 -15.19 -1.86
C PRO A 68 -11.91 -16.11 -2.80
N LEU A 69 -11.88 -15.78 -4.08
CA LEU A 69 -11.10 -16.51 -5.08
C LEU A 69 -9.60 -16.26 -4.88
N TRP A 70 -8.84 -17.35 -4.98
CA TRP A 70 -7.38 -17.24 -4.99
C TRP A 70 -6.85 -16.88 -6.40
N THR A 71 -5.78 -16.13 -6.45
CA THR A 71 -5.04 -15.77 -7.68
C THR A 71 -3.53 -15.96 -7.46
N PRO A 72 -2.76 -16.29 -8.51
CA PRO A 72 -1.28 -16.36 -8.42
C PRO A 72 -0.61 -15.07 -7.96
N ALA A 73 -1.29 -13.93 -8.16
CA ALA A 73 -0.84 -12.62 -7.66
C ALA A 73 -1.09 -12.41 -6.16
N MET A 74 -1.74 -13.38 -5.47
CA MET A 74 -1.99 -13.32 -4.03
C MET A 74 -0.66 -13.31 -3.26
N PRO A 75 -0.42 -12.30 -2.40
CA PRO A 75 0.80 -12.22 -1.62
C PRO A 75 0.91 -13.31 -0.55
N LYS A 76 2.14 -13.65 -0.18
CA LYS A 76 2.43 -14.48 1.01
C LYS A 76 2.12 -13.70 2.28
N ALA A 77 1.98 -14.44 3.39
CA ALA A 77 1.93 -13.84 4.71
C ALA A 77 3.18 -12.98 4.99
N TYR A 78 2.97 -11.87 5.68
CA TYR A 78 4.05 -10.98 6.14
C TYR A 78 3.79 -10.49 7.56
N SER A 79 4.86 -10.20 8.27
CA SER A 79 4.85 -9.49 9.55
C SER A 79 6.04 -8.57 9.61
N ILE A 80 5.83 -7.33 10.01
CA ILE A 80 6.92 -6.40 10.29
C ILE A 80 7.68 -6.95 11.50
N LYS A 81 8.98 -7.17 11.36
CA LYS A 81 9.83 -7.71 12.43
C LYS A 81 10.05 -6.64 13.51
N SER A 82 10.10 -7.05 14.77
CA SER A 82 10.39 -6.15 15.89
C SER A 82 11.69 -5.37 15.70
N SER A 83 12.71 -5.98 15.10
CA SER A 83 13.97 -5.31 14.75
C SER A 83 13.84 -4.19 13.71
N GLN A 84 12.72 -4.14 12.97
CA GLN A 84 12.42 -3.06 12.03
C GLN A 84 11.63 -1.92 12.70
N LEU A 85 11.00 -2.21 13.83
CA LEU A 85 10.26 -1.22 14.64
C LEU A 85 11.19 -0.51 15.65
N THR A 86 12.23 -1.21 16.13
CA THR A 86 13.31 -0.67 16.96
C THR A 86 14.50 -0.44 16.04
N ILE A 87 14.50 0.68 15.33
CA ILE A 87 15.69 1.05 14.56
C ILE A 87 16.71 1.55 15.55
N ASP A 88 17.80 0.80 15.66
CA ASP A 88 18.95 1.18 16.44
C ASP A 88 19.59 2.42 15.79
N ASN A 89 19.28 3.59 16.37
CA ASN A 89 19.77 4.89 15.91
C ASN A 89 21.32 4.98 15.93
N ASP A 90 21.99 4.07 16.66
CA ASP A 90 23.44 4.04 16.72
C ASP A 90 24.10 3.55 15.42
N THR A 91 23.42 2.69 14.66
CA THR A 91 23.93 2.21 13.36
C THR A 91 23.87 3.30 12.27
N LEU A 92 22.93 4.24 12.38
CA LEU A 92 22.82 5.39 11.46
C LEU A 92 23.79 6.52 11.82
N ARG A 93 24.09 6.69 13.10
CA ARG A 93 25.10 7.66 13.58
C ARG A 93 26.50 7.38 13.08
N ASN A 94 26.87 6.10 12.89
CA ASN A 94 28.24 5.70 12.52
C ASN A 94 28.55 5.74 11.01
N LYS A 95 27.57 5.92 10.12
CA LYS A 95 27.81 5.87 8.66
C LYS A 95 27.84 7.21 7.93
N ASN A 96 27.20 8.29 8.45
CA ASN A 96 27.15 9.59 7.74
C ASN A 96 26.93 10.79 8.67
N ALA A 97 27.35 10.77 9.91
CA ALA A 97 27.15 11.89 10.82
C ALA A 97 28.32 12.87 10.76
N ASP A 98 28.22 13.88 9.90
CA ASP A 98 28.90 15.13 10.12
C ASP A 98 28.31 15.82 11.37
N LYS A 99 29.20 16.29 12.25
CA LYS A 99 28.85 16.95 13.54
C LYS A 99 27.96 18.18 13.38
N ASP A 100 27.88 18.78 12.19
CA ASP A 100 27.05 19.95 11.88
C ASP A 100 25.56 19.61 11.56
N SER A 101 25.21 18.36 11.24
CA SER A 101 23.82 17.93 11.08
C SER A 101 23.07 17.82 12.41
N LEU A 102 23.78 17.79 13.53
CA LEU A 102 23.24 17.75 14.89
C LEU A 102 22.67 19.12 15.34
N ALA A 103 23.02 20.22 14.68
CA ALA A 103 22.47 21.54 14.96
C ALA A 103 21.11 21.80 14.28
N ASN A 104 20.75 21.08 13.22
CA ASN A 104 19.45 21.14 12.55
C ASN A 104 18.70 19.83 12.83
N GLY A 105 17.82 19.81 13.81
CA GLY A 105 17.04 18.70 14.35
C GLY A 105 16.79 17.54 13.35
N GLN A 106 17.06 16.31 13.76
CA GLN A 106 16.91 15.09 12.98
C GLN A 106 15.52 15.05 12.31
N LEU A 107 15.48 14.80 11.00
CA LEU A 107 14.22 14.69 10.25
C LEU A 107 13.48 13.44 10.67
N LYS A 108 12.22 13.62 11.03
CA LYS A 108 11.36 12.52 11.49
C LYS A 108 10.10 12.41 10.64
N VAL A 109 9.64 11.18 10.46
CA VAL A 109 8.38 10.87 9.80
C VAL A 109 7.66 9.75 10.54
N VAL A 110 6.37 9.93 10.78
CA VAL A 110 5.52 8.85 11.28
C VAL A 110 5.10 8.00 10.11
N TYR A 111 5.51 6.74 10.09
CA TYR A 111 5.09 5.80 9.06
C TYR A 111 4.00 4.88 9.61
N PHE A 112 2.83 4.94 8.99
CA PHE A 112 1.72 4.04 9.22
C PHE A 112 1.60 3.06 8.03
N PRO A 113 2.25 1.89 8.10
CA PRO A 113 2.01 0.83 7.13
C PRO A 113 0.55 0.38 7.27
N SER A 114 -0.18 0.39 6.16
CA SER A 114 -1.58 -0.04 6.14
C SER A 114 -1.75 -1.47 6.61
N CYS A 115 -2.93 -1.82 7.12
CA CYS A 115 -3.20 -3.17 7.64
C CYS A 115 -2.93 -4.27 6.60
N ILE A 116 -3.18 -3.99 5.32
CA ILE A 116 -2.90 -4.92 4.23
C ILE A 116 -1.39 -5.14 4.03
N ASN A 117 -0.57 -4.08 4.12
CA ASN A 117 0.88 -4.16 3.99
C ASN A 117 1.58 -4.68 5.27
N GLN A 118 0.86 -4.68 6.42
CA GLN A 118 1.30 -5.37 7.64
C GLN A 118 1.07 -6.89 7.58
N THR A 119 0.18 -7.37 6.71
CA THR A 119 -0.23 -8.80 6.64
C THR A 119 0.15 -9.49 5.34
N MET A 120 0.24 -8.74 4.24
CA MET A 120 0.54 -9.23 2.90
C MET A 120 1.93 -8.79 2.46
N GLY A 121 2.82 -9.75 2.22
CA GLY A 121 4.15 -9.54 1.68
C GLY A 121 4.17 -9.54 0.15
N LEU A 122 5.06 -10.34 -0.41
CA LEU A 122 5.24 -10.47 -1.85
C LEU A 122 4.53 -11.71 -2.39
N PRO A 123 4.05 -11.71 -3.64
CA PRO A 123 3.60 -12.93 -4.31
C PRO A 123 4.78 -13.85 -4.60
N LYS A 124 4.50 -15.14 -4.92
CA LYS A 124 5.55 -16.16 -5.11
C LYS A 124 6.55 -15.83 -6.22
N LYS A 125 6.08 -15.20 -7.30
CA LYS A 125 6.91 -14.75 -8.44
C LYS A 125 7.00 -13.23 -8.47
N SER A 126 7.44 -12.65 -7.37
CA SER A 126 7.63 -11.19 -7.29
C SER A 126 8.90 -10.76 -8.03
N PRO A 127 8.89 -9.65 -8.76
CA PRO A 127 10.10 -9.07 -9.35
C PRO A 127 10.97 -8.35 -8.30
N VAL A 128 10.51 -8.25 -7.06
CA VAL A 128 11.18 -7.56 -5.95
C VAL A 128 11.34 -8.51 -4.76
N GLU A 129 12.35 -8.29 -3.93
CA GLU A 129 12.76 -9.23 -2.88
C GLU A 129 12.22 -8.88 -1.49
N GLN A 130 11.96 -7.61 -1.22
CA GLN A 130 11.56 -7.11 0.10
C GLN A 130 10.09 -6.69 0.11
N ALA A 131 9.38 -6.92 1.23
CA ALA A 131 8.03 -6.43 1.41
C ALA A 131 8.00 -4.89 1.42
N LEU A 132 6.86 -4.30 0.99
CA LEU A 132 6.73 -2.86 0.82
C LEU A 132 7.08 -2.07 2.09
N ALA A 133 6.62 -2.53 3.26
CA ALA A 133 6.93 -1.83 4.51
C ALA A 133 8.44 -1.75 4.78
N SER A 134 9.18 -2.86 4.56
CA SER A 134 10.65 -2.86 4.70
C SER A 134 11.32 -1.94 3.69
N LYS A 135 10.84 -1.95 2.44
CA LYS A 135 11.37 -1.11 1.36
C LYS A 135 11.12 0.38 1.63
N MET A 136 9.93 0.72 2.14
CA MET A 136 9.60 2.09 2.52
C MET A 136 10.50 2.61 3.64
N ILE A 137 10.71 1.81 4.68
CA ILE A 137 11.63 2.15 5.78
C ILE A 137 13.03 2.45 5.23
N ALA A 138 13.56 1.54 4.39
CA ALA A 138 14.89 1.70 3.79
C ALA A 138 14.99 2.97 2.93
N LEU A 139 13.95 3.30 2.15
CA LEU A 139 13.92 4.51 1.33
C LEU A 139 13.86 5.79 2.17
N LEU A 140 13.05 5.81 3.22
CA LEU A 140 12.97 6.94 4.15
C LEU A 140 14.32 7.19 4.84
N GLN A 141 14.98 6.12 5.29
CA GLN A 141 16.32 6.18 5.87
C GLN A 141 17.37 6.63 4.86
N LYS A 142 17.30 6.14 3.61
CA LYS A 142 18.15 6.60 2.49
C LYS A 142 18.03 8.13 2.30
N GLY A 143 16.84 8.70 2.50
CA GLY A 143 16.57 10.15 2.47
C GLY A 143 16.92 10.90 3.77
N GLY A 144 17.48 10.22 4.78
CA GLY A 144 17.92 10.83 6.04
C GLY A 144 16.81 11.00 7.09
N TYR A 145 15.70 10.27 6.96
CA TYR A 145 14.60 10.32 7.93
C TYR A 145 14.70 9.23 9.00
N GLU A 146 14.50 9.60 10.24
CA GLU A 146 14.14 8.70 11.33
C GLU A 146 12.67 8.30 11.16
N VAL A 147 12.38 7.00 11.20
CA VAL A 147 11.04 6.46 11.04
C VAL A 147 10.43 6.14 12.40
N ILE A 148 9.31 6.77 12.69
CA ILE A 148 8.54 6.57 13.92
C ILE A 148 7.29 5.75 13.58
N PHE A 149 6.94 4.79 14.43
CA PHE A 149 5.70 4.01 14.29
C PHE A 149 4.69 4.38 15.38
N PRO A 150 3.39 4.41 15.08
CA PRO A 150 2.38 4.57 16.11
C PRO A 150 2.34 3.35 17.01
N GLU A 151 2.08 3.55 18.29
CA GLU A 151 1.92 2.48 19.26
C GLU A 151 0.73 1.58 18.91
N ASN A 152 0.79 0.30 19.26
CA ASN A 152 -0.25 -0.69 18.99
C ASN A 152 -0.71 -0.75 17.53
N MET A 153 0.21 -0.52 16.59
CA MET A 153 -0.06 -0.43 15.17
C MET A 153 -0.86 -1.62 14.61
N GLU A 154 -0.73 -2.79 15.21
CA GLU A 154 -1.46 -4.00 14.83
C GLU A 154 -2.99 -3.89 15.08
N LYS A 155 -3.44 -2.99 15.94
CA LYS A 155 -4.87 -2.73 16.22
C LYS A 155 -5.45 -1.63 15.36
N LEU A 156 -4.60 -0.81 14.73
CA LEU A 156 -5.00 0.39 14.00
C LEU A 156 -5.49 0.07 12.58
N CYS A 157 -6.50 0.82 12.13
CA CYS A 157 -7.04 0.78 10.79
C CYS A 157 -7.68 2.13 10.43
N CYS A 158 -7.57 2.52 9.16
CA CYS A 158 -8.21 3.75 8.64
C CYS A 158 -9.75 3.67 8.55
N GLY A 159 -10.34 2.49 8.74
CA GLY A 159 -11.79 2.31 8.66
C GLY A 159 -12.35 1.97 7.28
N THR A 160 -11.59 2.13 6.19
CA THR A 160 -12.07 1.92 4.80
C THR A 160 -12.78 0.58 4.58
N ILE A 161 -12.35 -0.50 5.23
CA ILE A 161 -12.97 -1.83 5.07
C ILE A 161 -14.42 -1.87 5.59
N TRP A 162 -14.73 -1.15 6.66
CA TRP A 162 -16.10 -1.03 7.22
C TRP A 162 -16.92 -0.02 6.43
N GLU A 163 -16.35 1.11 6.09
CA GLU A 163 -16.99 2.11 5.23
C GLU A 163 -17.44 1.49 3.90
N SER A 164 -16.59 0.73 3.24
CA SER A 164 -16.91 0.06 1.97
C SER A 164 -18.06 -0.94 2.09
N LYS A 165 -18.42 -1.36 3.30
CA LYS A 165 -19.53 -2.27 3.62
C LYS A 165 -20.76 -1.56 4.21
N GLY A 166 -20.72 -0.21 4.34
CA GLY A 166 -21.83 0.58 4.87
C GLY A 166 -21.87 0.70 6.41
N MET A 167 -20.81 0.27 7.11
CA MET A 167 -20.70 0.33 8.59
C MET A 167 -19.96 1.62 8.99
N LEU A 168 -20.57 2.79 8.74
CA LEU A 168 -19.89 4.09 8.88
C LEU A 168 -19.47 4.39 10.31
N ASP A 169 -20.32 4.10 11.30
CA ASP A 169 -20.06 4.31 12.72
C ASP A 169 -18.84 3.50 13.22
N ILE A 170 -18.71 2.24 12.77
CA ILE A 170 -17.53 1.41 13.04
C ILE A 170 -16.29 1.97 12.34
N ALA A 171 -16.46 2.41 11.09
CA ALA A 171 -15.39 3.01 10.30
C ALA A 171 -14.86 4.28 10.96
N ASP A 172 -15.75 5.17 11.44
CA ASP A 172 -15.39 6.43 12.09
C ASP A 172 -14.72 6.18 13.45
N ARG A 173 -15.20 5.21 14.23
CA ARG A 173 -14.53 4.79 15.46
C ARG A 173 -13.09 4.33 15.19
N LYS A 174 -12.86 3.49 14.16
CA LYS A 174 -11.51 3.04 13.79
C LYS A 174 -10.63 4.18 13.28
N SER A 175 -11.22 5.14 12.56
CA SER A 175 -10.52 6.38 12.16
C SER A 175 -10.09 7.22 13.37
N ALA A 176 -10.97 7.38 14.36
CA ALA A 176 -10.67 8.13 15.58
C ALA A 176 -9.56 7.47 16.42
N GLU A 177 -9.59 6.12 16.55
CA GLU A 177 -8.52 5.36 17.20
C GLU A 177 -7.17 5.58 16.48
N LEU A 178 -7.17 5.57 15.15
CA LEU A 178 -5.99 5.83 14.34
C LEU A 178 -5.52 7.28 14.50
N GLU A 179 -6.41 8.27 14.44
CA GLU A 179 -6.08 9.68 14.64
C GLU A 179 -5.36 9.91 15.98
N ALA A 180 -5.91 9.35 17.07
CA ALA A 180 -5.32 9.51 18.39
C ALA A 180 -3.89 8.92 18.47
N ALA A 181 -3.66 7.75 17.89
CA ALA A 181 -2.35 7.11 17.86
C ALA A 181 -1.34 7.90 17.00
N LEU A 182 -1.77 8.38 15.84
CA LEU A 182 -0.92 9.18 14.94
C LEU A 182 -0.61 10.55 15.53
N TRP A 183 -1.58 11.19 16.20
CA TRP A 183 -1.38 12.47 16.89
C TRP A 183 -0.30 12.37 17.96
N LYS A 184 -0.33 11.31 18.77
CA LYS A 184 0.70 11.01 19.75
C LYS A 184 2.06 10.76 19.09
N ALA A 185 2.11 9.90 18.08
CA ALA A 185 3.36 9.52 17.40
C ALA A 185 4.00 10.69 16.65
N SER A 186 3.20 11.62 16.12
CA SER A 186 3.67 12.79 15.38
C SER A 186 4.05 13.99 16.28
N GLU A 187 4.08 13.80 17.59
CA GLU A 187 4.27 14.92 18.53
C GLU A 187 3.28 16.05 18.25
N GLN A 188 1.99 15.73 18.27
CA GLN A 188 0.88 16.67 18.04
C GLN A 188 0.89 17.28 16.63
N GLY A 189 1.25 16.51 15.61
CA GLY A 189 1.27 16.93 14.22
C GLY A 189 2.56 17.67 13.80
N ARG A 190 3.58 17.68 14.67
CA ARG A 190 4.90 18.25 14.36
C ARG A 190 5.59 17.50 13.22
N TYR A 191 5.50 16.18 13.20
CA TYR A 191 6.09 15.34 12.14
C TYR A 191 5.06 14.97 11.09
N PRO A 192 5.42 14.93 9.81
CA PRO A 192 4.54 14.44 8.75
C PRO A 192 4.21 12.96 8.97
N VAL A 193 3.00 12.57 8.56
CA VAL A 193 2.53 11.18 8.63
C VAL A 193 2.45 10.61 7.23
N LEU A 194 3.03 9.44 7.01
CA LEU A 194 3.04 8.71 5.75
C LEU A 194 2.20 7.43 5.87
N CYS A 195 1.25 7.23 4.93
CA CYS A 195 0.50 5.99 4.77
C CYS A 195 0.77 5.38 3.40
N ASP A 196 1.12 4.09 3.35
CA ASP A 196 1.57 3.38 2.15
C ASP A 196 0.46 2.80 1.26
N GLN A 197 -0.79 3.23 1.46
CA GLN A 197 -1.96 2.72 0.75
C GLN A 197 -2.88 3.87 0.38
N SER A 198 -2.93 4.24 -0.89
CA SER A 198 -3.72 5.40 -1.35
C SER A 198 -5.20 5.39 -0.93
N PRO A 199 -5.95 4.26 -1.00
CA PRO A 199 -7.33 4.25 -0.52
C PRO A 199 -7.47 4.52 0.99
N CYS A 200 -6.53 4.01 1.80
CA CYS A 200 -6.50 4.30 3.24
C CYS A 200 -6.22 5.78 3.49
N LEU A 201 -5.24 6.34 2.80
CA LEU A 201 -4.90 7.74 2.94
C LEU A 201 -6.05 8.66 2.51
N HIS A 202 -6.77 8.32 1.42
CA HIS A 202 -7.94 9.08 0.98
C HIS A 202 -8.96 9.21 2.12
N ARG A 203 -9.35 8.09 2.73
CA ARG A 203 -10.24 8.13 3.89
C ARG A 203 -9.64 8.88 5.08
N MET A 204 -8.36 8.65 5.39
CA MET A 204 -7.70 9.38 6.47
C MET A 204 -7.77 10.90 6.27
N ARG A 205 -7.61 11.39 5.03
CA ARG A 205 -7.74 12.81 4.71
C ARG A 205 -9.18 13.35 4.85
N GLU A 206 -10.18 12.49 4.68
CA GLU A 206 -11.59 12.84 4.88
C GLU A 206 -11.97 12.92 6.37
N THR A 207 -11.26 12.22 7.26
CA THR A 207 -11.63 12.08 8.67
C THR A 207 -10.62 12.66 9.65
N ILE A 208 -9.38 12.84 9.26
CA ILE A 208 -8.26 13.32 10.12
C ILE A 208 -7.74 14.64 9.57
N HIS A 209 -7.96 15.73 10.31
CA HIS A 209 -7.61 17.09 9.86
C HIS A 209 -6.53 17.77 10.72
N LYS A 210 -6.16 17.17 11.87
CA LYS A 210 -5.22 17.79 12.83
C LYS A 210 -3.75 17.69 12.42
N MET A 211 -3.41 16.83 11.45
CA MET A 211 -2.04 16.57 11.05
C MET A 211 -1.89 16.46 9.54
N LYS A 212 -0.67 16.64 9.04
CA LYS A 212 -0.37 16.51 7.61
C LYS A 212 -0.13 15.05 7.24
N LEU A 213 -0.95 14.54 6.34
CA LEU A 213 -0.94 13.15 5.88
C LEU A 213 -0.46 13.08 4.44
N TYR A 214 0.46 12.17 4.15
CA TYR A 214 1.11 12.06 2.85
C TYR A 214 0.98 10.66 2.24
N GLU A 215 0.83 10.63 0.94
CA GLU A 215 0.94 9.45 0.08
C GLU A 215 2.42 9.20 -0.25
N PRO A 216 2.87 7.95 -0.50
CA PRO A 216 4.27 7.67 -0.80
C PRO A 216 4.86 8.50 -1.93
N ALA A 217 4.19 8.58 -3.09
CA ALA A 217 4.68 9.37 -4.22
C ALA A 217 4.75 10.85 -3.89
N GLU A 218 3.76 11.37 -3.16
CA GLU A 218 3.72 12.76 -2.72
C GLU A 218 4.83 13.06 -1.71
N PHE A 219 5.02 12.19 -0.70
CA PHE A 219 6.09 12.37 0.29
C PHE A 219 7.47 12.34 -0.37
N ILE A 220 7.72 11.38 -1.24
CA ILE A 220 8.98 11.25 -1.95
C ILE A 220 9.23 12.48 -2.82
N TYR A 221 8.24 12.89 -3.61
CA TYR A 221 8.39 14.04 -4.50
C TYR A 221 8.59 15.35 -3.73
N THR A 222 7.91 15.53 -2.60
CA THR A 222 7.97 16.75 -1.79
C THR A 222 9.25 16.82 -0.95
N PHE A 223 9.61 15.74 -0.27
CA PHE A 223 10.65 15.77 0.75
C PHE A 223 11.94 15.04 0.40
N LEU A 224 11.87 13.98 -0.44
CA LEU A 224 13.05 13.18 -0.77
C LEU A 224 13.68 13.57 -2.11
N ARG A 225 12.97 14.27 -3.00
CA ARG A 225 13.48 14.60 -4.34
C ARG A 225 14.85 15.30 -4.32
N ASN A 226 15.06 16.21 -3.39
CA ASN A 226 16.30 16.97 -3.26
C ASN A 226 17.33 16.31 -2.30
N ARG A 227 16.99 15.17 -1.72
CA ARG A 227 17.84 14.39 -0.81
C ARG A 227 18.38 13.12 -1.44
N LEU A 228 17.86 12.76 -2.60
CA LEU A 228 18.25 11.60 -3.37
C LEU A 228 18.77 12.04 -4.73
N VAL A 229 19.78 11.35 -5.22
CA VAL A 229 20.25 11.48 -6.60
C VAL A 229 19.50 10.46 -7.43
N PHE A 230 18.75 10.92 -8.42
CA PHE A 230 17.99 10.08 -9.33
C PHE A 230 18.84 9.74 -10.55
N THR A 231 18.89 8.46 -10.90
CA THR A 231 19.50 7.94 -12.12
C THR A 231 18.39 7.22 -12.91
N PRO A 232 17.78 7.88 -13.92
CA PRO A 232 16.68 7.27 -14.68
C PRO A 232 17.12 6.03 -15.42
N THR A 233 16.24 5.02 -15.46
CA THR A 233 16.40 3.84 -16.33
C THR A 233 15.84 4.10 -17.72
N ASP A 234 16.40 3.46 -18.76
CA ASP A 234 15.84 3.47 -20.12
C ASP A 234 14.77 2.41 -20.35
N ARG A 235 14.54 1.55 -19.34
CA ARG A 235 13.48 0.54 -19.37
C ARG A 235 12.10 1.21 -19.35
N PRO A 236 11.19 0.86 -20.29
CA PRO A 236 9.83 1.37 -20.25
C PRO A 236 9.10 0.85 -19.02
N VAL A 237 8.38 1.73 -18.33
CA VAL A 237 7.62 1.42 -17.12
C VAL A 237 6.17 1.88 -17.28
N ALA A 238 5.21 1.07 -16.83
CA ALA A 238 3.82 1.47 -16.78
C ALA A 238 3.45 1.98 -15.39
N VAL A 239 2.69 3.06 -15.30
CA VAL A 239 2.21 3.60 -14.04
C VAL A 239 0.68 3.66 -14.06
N HIS A 240 0.06 2.94 -13.14
CA HIS A 240 -1.36 3.01 -12.90
C HIS A 240 -1.65 4.00 -11.77
N ILE A 241 -2.35 5.08 -12.10
CA ILE A 241 -2.80 6.08 -11.14
C ILE A 241 -4.11 5.62 -10.51
N THR A 242 -4.09 5.28 -9.22
CA THR A 242 -5.27 4.77 -8.52
C THR A 242 -6.41 5.81 -8.48
N CYS A 243 -7.65 5.33 -8.39
CA CYS A 243 -8.82 6.23 -8.28
C CYS A 243 -8.72 7.14 -7.05
N SER A 244 -8.19 6.65 -5.93
CA SER A 244 -7.94 7.45 -4.73
C SER A 244 -6.90 8.55 -4.94
N MET A 245 -5.80 8.27 -5.67
CA MET A 245 -4.83 9.30 -6.01
C MET A 245 -5.42 10.38 -6.91
N ARG A 246 -6.25 10.00 -7.90
CA ARG A 246 -6.98 10.97 -8.74
C ARG A 246 -7.90 11.87 -7.90
N LYS A 247 -8.66 11.28 -6.96
CA LYS A 247 -9.51 12.04 -6.03
C LYS A 247 -8.74 13.00 -5.13
N MET A 248 -7.51 12.64 -4.75
CA MET A 248 -6.62 13.49 -3.95
C MET A 248 -5.80 14.50 -4.77
N GLY A 249 -5.98 14.56 -6.11
CA GLY A 249 -5.23 15.47 -6.98
C GLY A 249 -3.75 15.10 -7.17
N LEU A 250 -3.36 13.82 -6.96
CA LEU A 250 -1.97 13.38 -6.97
C LEU A 250 -1.54 12.72 -8.30
N ALA A 251 -2.35 12.82 -9.37
CA ALA A 251 -2.06 12.21 -10.64
C ALA A 251 -0.75 12.74 -11.28
N ASP A 252 -0.58 14.06 -11.26
CA ASP A 252 0.62 14.69 -11.81
C ASP A 252 1.86 14.41 -10.96
N THR A 253 1.68 14.31 -9.64
CA THR A 253 2.78 14.03 -8.70
C THR A 253 3.39 12.64 -8.93
N ILE A 254 2.58 11.59 -9.04
CA ILE A 254 3.10 10.24 -9.30
C ILE A 254 3.71 10.15 -10.72
N THR A 255 3.12 10.84 -11.69
CA THR A 255 3.63 10.88 -13.06
C THR A 255 4.99 11.59 -13.11
N ALA A 256 5.11 12.74 -12.46
CA ALA A 256 6.38 13.47 -12.36
C ALA A 256 7.46 12.65 -11.63
N LEU A 257 7.10 11.98 -10.52
CA LEU A 257 8.01 11.09 -9.81
C LEU A 257 8.49 9.94 -10.69
N ALA A 258 7.59 9.29 -11.44
CA ALA A 258 7.96 8.20 -12.35
C ALA A 258 8.93 8.67 -13.43
N ARG A 259 8.74 9.90 -13.97
CA ARG A 259 9.64 10.51 -14.98
C ARG A 259 11.02 10.85 -14.42
N LEU A 260 11.18 11.04 -13.12
CA LEU A 260 12.51 11.13 -12.50
C LEU A 260 13.23 9.75 -12.48
N CYS A 261 12.48 8.65 -12.58
CA CYS A 261 13.00 7.28 -12.47
C CYS A 261 13.12 6.56 -13.81
N SER A 262 12.40 6.99 -14.85
CA SER A 262 12.45 6.36 -16.17
C SER A 262 12.28 7.39 -17.29
N SER A 263 13.07 7.25 -18.38
CA SER A 263 12.93 8.03 -19.58
C SER A 263 11.67 7.67 -20.39
N LYS A 264 11.06 6.49 -20.15
CA LYS A 264 9.92 5.92 -20.88
C LYS A 264 8.80 5.54 -19.94
N VAL A 265 7.97 6.52 -19.54
CA VAL A 265 6.82 6.31 -18.65
C VAL A 265 5.54 6.20 -19.47
N ILE A 266 4.85 5.08 -19.33
CA ILE A 266 3.56 4.78 -19.97
C ILE A 266 2.45 4.96 -18.91
N ILE A 267 1.51 5.85 -19.18
CA ILE A 267 0.26 5.94 -18.40
C ILE A 267 -0.83 5.32 -19.28
N PRO A 268 -1.33 4.11 -18.95
CA PRO A 268 -2.32 3.44 -19.80
C PRO A 268 -3.60 4.29 -19.95
N GLU A 269 -4.01 4.48 -21.21
CA GLU A 269 -5.22 5.22 -21.54
C GLU A 269 -6.48 4.41 -21.23
N GLU A 270 -7.57 5.07 -20.89
CA GLU A 270 -8.86 4.46 -20.56
C GLU A 270 -8.80 3.38 -19.44
N VAL A 271 -7.77 3.46 -18.58
CA VAL A 271 -7.59 2.60 -17.40
C VAL A 271 -7.67 3.50 -16.15
N GLY A 272 -8.84 4.05 -15.89
CA GLY A 272 -9.06 4.99 -14.78
C GLY A 272 -9.21 4.32 -13.40
N CYS A 273 -9.69 3.07 -13.37
CA CYS A 273 -9.88 2.26 -12.17
C CYS A 273 -9.49 0.81 -12.43
N CYS A 274 -8.84 0.16 -11.48
CA CYS A 274 -8.52 -1.27 -11.59
C CYS A 274 -9.75 -2.18 -11.47
N GLY A 275 -10.91 -1.67 -11.05
CA GLY A 275 -12.14 -2.46 -10.86
C GLY A 275 -12.11 -3.41 -9.64
N PHE A 276 -11.06 -3.37 -8.83
CA PHE A 276 -10.92 -4.26 -7.66
C PHE A 276 -11.85 -3.87 -6.50
N ALA A 277 -12.15 -2.56 -6.37
CA ALA A 277 -13.12 -2.01 -5.41
C ALA A 277 -12.94 -2.56 -3.97
N GLY A 278 -11.77 -2.40 -3.39
CA GLY A 278 -11.42 -2.93 -2.07
C GLY A 278 -11.10 -4.43 -2.11
N ASP A 279 -12.00 -5.27 -1.58
CA ASP A 279 -11.90 -6.73 -1.57
C ASP A 279 -12.78 -7.44 -2.62
N ARG A 280 -13.63 -6.68 -3.33
CA ARG A 280 -14.61 -7.23 -4.28
C ARG A 280 -14.00 -7.97 -5.46
N GLY A 281 -12.80 -7.56 -5.90
CA GLY A 281 -12.10 -8.25 -6.97
C GLY A 281 -11.71 -9.70 -6.63
N PHE A 282 -11.71 -10.09 -5.37
CA PHE A 282 -11.56 -11.49 -4.95
C PHE A 282 -12.86 -12.28 -5.06
N THR A 283 -14.02 -11.62 -5.09
CA THR A 283 -15.34 -12.27 -5.19
C THR A 283 -15.90 -12.16 -6.60
N TYR A 284 -15.69 -11.01 -7.25
CA TYR A 284 -16.21 -10.67 -8.58
C TYR A 284 -15.05 -10.29 -9.52
N PRO A 285 -14.19 -11.24 -9.92
CA PRO A 285 -13.00 -10.95 -10.75
C PRO A 285 -13.36 -10.41 -12.13
N GLU A 286 -14.57 -10.66 -12.63
CA GLU A 286 -15.07 -10.12 -13.89
C GLU A 286 -15.14 -8.59 -13.91
N LEU A 287 -15.40 -7.93 -12.77
CA LEU A 287 -15.37 -6.47 -12.66
C LEU A 287 -13.96 -5.93 -12.91
N ASN A 288 -12.97 -6.59 -12.33
CA ASN A 288 -11.56 -6.25 -12.51
C ASN A 288 -11.11 -6.53 -13.95
N ALA A 289 -11.46 -7.71 -14.51
CA ALA A 289 -11.12 -8.08 -15.87
C ALA A 289 -11.73 -7.09 -16.89
N TYR A 290 -12.99 -6.69 -16.72
CA TYR A 290 -13.64 -5.72 -17.60
C TYR A 290 -13.00 -4.33 -17.49
N ALA A 291 -12.74 -3.84 -16.29
CA ALA A 291 -12.11 -2.53 -16.09
C ALA A 291 -10.70 -2.45 -16.73
N LEU A 292 -9.98 -3.56 -16.75
CA LEU A 292 -8.61 -3.65 -17.26
C LEU A 292 -8.50 -4.26 -18.67
N ARG A 293 -9.61 -4.46 -19.39
CA ARG A 293 -9.60 -5.08 -20.73
C ARG A 293 -8.71 -4.39 -21.77
N LYS A 294 -8.49 -3.08 -21.61
CA LYS A 294 -7.65 -2.27 -22.50
C LYS A 294 -6.18 -2.18 -22.03
N LEU A 295 -5.84 -2.72 -20.86
CA LEU A 295 -4.51 -2.58 -20.27
C LEU A 295 -3.46 -3.42 -21.01
N ARG A 296 -3.71 -4.72 -21.16
CA ARG A 296 -2.73 -5.68 -21.70
C ARG A 296 -2.22 -5.28 -23.09
N PRO A 297 -3.06 -4.93 -24.08
CA PRO A 297 -2.58 -4.53 -25.41
C PRO A 297 -1.63 -3.33 -25.38
N GLN A 298 -1.88 -2.35 -24.49
CA GLN A 298 -1.04 -1.17 -24.35
C GLN A 298 0.33 -1.52 -23.73
N ILE A 299 0.33 -2.42 -22.74
CA ILE A 299 1.54 -2.91 -22.08
C ILE A 299 2.43 -3.67 -23.06
N GLU A 300 1.83 -4.57 -23.85
CA GLU A 300 2.52 -5.37 -24.86
C GLU A 300 3.08 -4.48 -25.99
N ALA A 301 2.29 -3.55 -26.51
CA ALA A 301 2.73 -2.61 -27.54
C ALA A 301 3.88 -1.70 -27.10
N ALA A 302 3.92 -1.34 -25.81
CA ALA A 302 4.96 -0.50 -25.25
C ALA A 302 6.20 -1.29 -24.77
N GLY A 303 6.18 -2.63 -24.83
CA GLY A 303 7.28 -3.49 -24.39
C GLY A 303 7.58 -3.38 -22.88
N VAL A 304 6.55 -3.09 -22.07
CA VAL A 304 6.70 -2.95 -20.61
C VAL A 304 6.78 -4.32 -19.96
N SER A 305 7.75 -4.50 -19.06
CA SER A 305 7.95 -5.75 -18.30
C SER A 305 7.52 -5.64 -16.84
N ILE A 306 7.37 -4.44 -16.30
CA ILE A 306 6.96 -4.18 -14.91
C ILE A 306 6.12 -2.91 -14.83
N GLY A 307 5.03 -2.95 -14.05
CA GLY A 307 4.17 -1.82 -13.78
C GLY A 307 4.20 -1.39 -12.31
N TYR A 308 3.78 -0.16 -12.06
CA TYR A 308 3.79 0.45 -10.74
C TYR A 308 2.43 1.04 -10.38
N SER A 309 2.07 0.93 -9.11
CA SER A 309 0.84 1.50 -8.54
C SER A 309 1.05 1.78 -7.05
N ASN A 310 0.05 2.34 -6.35
CA ASN A 310 0.14 2.63 -4.91
C ASN A 310 -1.05 2.08 -4.13
N SER A 311 -1.51 0.90 -4.52
CA SER A 311 -2.56 0.17 -3.79
C SER A 311 -2.38 -1.32 -3.99
N ARG A 312 -2.21 -2.07 -2.90
CA ARG A 312 -1.98 -3.52 -2.94
C ARG A 312 -3.05 -4.29 -3.71
N THR A 313 -4.31 -3.94 -3.54
CA THR A 313 -5.40 -4.60 -4.27
C THR A 313 -5.40 -4.25 -5.75
N CYS A 314 -5.05 -3.00 -6.10
CA CYS A 314 -4.82 -2.63 -7.50
C CYS A 314 -3.64 -3.41 -8.10
N GLU A 315 -2.51 -3.51 -7.39
CA GLU A 315 -1.33 -4.29 -7.83
C GLU A 315 -1.71 -5.75 -8.15
N ILE A 316 -2.51 -6.40 -7.28
CA ILE A 316 -3.01 -7.76 -7.50
C ILE A 316 -3.87 -7.83 -8.78
N GLY A 317 -4.84 -6.94 -8.90
CA GLY A 317 -5.75 -6.91 -10.04
C GLY A 317 -5.05 -6.58 -11.36
N LEU A 318 -4.15 -5.61 -11.35
CA LEU A 318 -3.33 -5.22 -12.50
C LEU A 318 -2.42 -6.38 -12.93
N THR A 319 -1.71 -7.03 -12.00
CA THR A 319 -0.87 -8.20 -12.27
C THR A 319 -1.67 -9.33 -12.89
N THR A 320 -2.87 -9.59 -12.40
CA THR A 320 -3.73 -10.67 -12.89
C THR A 320 -4.17 -10.44 -14.34
N ASN A 321 -4.38 -9.19 -14.76
CA ASN A 321 -5.00 -8.87 -16.06
C ASN A 321 -4.03 -8.29 -17.11
N SER A 322 -2.87 -7.78 -16.70
CA SER A 322 -1.92 -7.15 -17.64
C SER A 322 -0.94 -8.12 -18.30
N GLY A 323 -0.69 -9.27 -17.68
CA GLY A 323 0.38 -10.19 -18.09
C GLY A 323 1.76 -9.88 -17.54
N ILE A 324 1.93 -8.77 -16.83
CA ILE A 324 3.17 -8.34 -16.18
C ILE A 324 2.95 -8.12 -14.67
N PRO A 325 3.99 -8.18 -13.82
CA PRO A 325 3.86 -7.83 -12.42
C PRO A 325 3.65 -6.33 -12.23
N TYR A 326 2.77 -5.97 -11.30
CA TYR A 326 2.61 -4.62 -10.77
C TYR A 326 3.00 -4.59 -9.30
N VAL A 327 3.78 -3.59 -8.91
CA VAL A 327 4.26 -3.36 -7.54
C VAL A 327 4.15 -1.87 -7.18
N SER A 328 4.44 -1.50 -5.93
CA SER A 328 4.44 -0.08 -5.52
C SER A 328 5.53 0.71 -6.26
N ILE A 329 5.24 1.98 -6.57
CA ILE A 329 6.22 2.90 -7.16
C ILE A 329 7.45 3.11 -6.26
N VAL A 330 7.34 2.85 -4.98
CA VAL A 330 8.44 2.90 -4.00
C VAL A 330 9.63 2.04 -4.44
N TYR A 331 9.37 0.89 -5.06
CA TYR A 331 10.43 0.02 -5.57
C TYR A 331 11.19 0.64 -6.74
N LEU A 332 10.48 1.30 -7.66
CA LEU A 332 11.12 2.01 -8.78
C LEU A 332 12.01 3.13 -8.26
N VAL A 333 11.50 3.93 -7.30
CA VAL A 333 12.27 5.02 -6.71
C VAL A 333 13.51 4.50 -5.99
N ASP A 334 13.37 3.42 -5.22
CA ASP A 334 14.53 2.87 -4.50
C ASP A 334 15.59 2.32 -5.45
N GLU A 335 15.18 1.66 -6.54
CA GLU A 335 16.07 1.16 -7.61
C GLU A 335 16.84 2.30 -8.30
N CYS A 336 16.16 3.42 -8.58
CA CYS A 336 16.70 4.53 -9.35
C CYS A 336 17.38 5.63 -8.51
N THR A 337 17.57 5.42 -7.20
CA THR A 337 18.10 6.48 -6.34
C THR A 337 19.27 6.04 -5.49
N GLN A 338 20.17 7.01 -5.22
CA GLN A 338 21.23 6.92 -4.22
C GLN A 338 21.11 8.10 -3.24
N PRO A 339 21.64 8.00 -2.01
CA PRO A 339 21.72 9.14 -1.11
C PRO A 339 22.47 10.30 -1.80
N ALA A 340 21.96 11.53 -1.67
CA ALA A 340 22.74 12.68 -2.10
C ALA A 340 23.97 12.81 -1.20
N THR A 341 25.16 12.76 -1.80
CA THR A 341 26.41 13.06 -1.09
C THR A 341 26.38 14.56 -0.75
N VAL A 342 26.33 14.91 0.51
CA VAL A 342 26.55 16.29 0.92
C VAL A 342 27.97 16.66 0.51
N LYS A 343 28.14 17.41 -0.60
CA LYS A 343 29.42 18.07 -0.87
C LYS A 343 29.62 19.10 0.21
N LEU A 344 30.50 18.84 1.15
CA LEU A 344 31.08 19.88 1.99
C LEU A 344 31.77 20.87 1.05
N ASN A 345 31.16 22.01 0.84
CA ASN A 345 31.90 23.15 0.27
C ASN A 345 32.88 23.57 1.33
N ASN A 346 34.15 23.21 1.11
CA ASN A 346 35.29 23.81 1.83
C ASN A 346 35.41 25.30 1.52
#